data_f4a3abd2e86d58beb3c0d92704295d30
#
_entry.id   f4a3abd2e86d58beb3c0d92704295d30
#
_cell.length_a   1.000
_cell.length_b   1.000
_cell.length_c   1.000
_cell.angle_alpha   90.00
_cell.angle_beta   90.00
_cell.angle_gamma   90.00
#
_symmetry.space_group_name_H-M   'P 1'
#
loop_
_entity.id
_entity.type
_entity.pdbx_description
1 polymer ?
#
loop_
_entity_poly.entity_id
_entity_poly.type
_entity_poly.pdbx_seq_one_letter_code
_entity_poly.pdbx_strand_id
1 'polypeptide(L)'
;VALNLVKKIRVNVQKRFWAMDNSDINRRFPGIHGGDTTQNIAADFFDKIKGYSYGIQFTSFYMPGDFIPHVRMMETGHQSPSLANLFGLPYVVIRKPKPLDTTTLNYNWQMSGTCAFSIYTNCSDYIDDASARQAVASVLRFLTRMGIIKYYNHSGFIAHVLDEGELMAVKTNTAGLYRRLKSPSDPVYRGDIIGEVIDPYEGEVINQVISPTEGIIFF
;
A
#
# COMPACT_ATOMS: atom_id res chain seq x y z
N VAL A 1 4.55 20.29 -4.16
CA VAL A 1 4.45 20.45 -2.71
C VAL A 1 4.64 19.09 -2.05
N ALA A 2 5.55 18.98 -1.08
CA ALA A 2 5.71 17.81 -0.23
C ALA A 2 5.15 18.14 1.16
N LEU A 3 4.24 17.30 1.64
CA LEU A 3 3.61 17.46 2.94
C LEU A 3 3.78 16.18 3.76
N ASN A 4 4.07 16.35 5.04
CA ASN A 4 4.16 15.24 5.99
C ASN A 4 2.91 15.22 6.88
N LEU A 5 2.06 14.21 6.70
CA LEU A 5 0.87 14.01 7.49
C LEU A 5 1.12 13.20 8.77
N VAL A 6 2.36 12.74 8.96
CA VAL A 6 2.70 11.96 10.15
C VAL A 6 2.69 12.86 11.38
N LYS A 7 1.76 12.64 12.26
CA LYS A 7 1.70 13.36 13.53
C LYS A 7 2.75 12.79 14.49
N LYS A 8 3.60 13.65 15.06
CA LYS A 8 4.64 13.25 16.01
C LYS A 8 4.11 12.36 17.15
N ILE A 9 2.91 12.65 17.67
CA ILE A 9 2.29 11.86 18.74
C ILE A 9 2.00 10.42 18.30
N ARG A 10 1.56 10.19 17.05
CA ARG A 10 1.34 8.82 16.54
C ARG A 10 2.63 8.01 16.47
N VAL A 11 3.71 8.65 16.03
CA VAL A 11 5.04 8.04 16.00
C VAL A 11 5.50 7.67 17.43
N ASN A 12 5.31 8.60 18.37
CA ASN A 12 5.74 8.38 19.75
C ASN A 12 4.98 7.23 20.45
N VAL A 13 3.69 7.04 20.13
CA VAL A 13 2.88 5.96 20.73
C VAL A 13 2.82 4.69 19.87
N GLN A 14 3.47 4.69 18.71
CA GLN A 14 3.53 3.58 17.74
C GLN A 14 2.14 3.00 17.39
N LYS A 15 1.12 3.87 17.31
CA LYS A 15 -0.26 3.45 17.02
C LYS A 15 -0.75 4.04 15.71
N ARG A 16 -1.49 3.22 14.95
CA ARG A 16 -2.18 3.65 13.72
C ARG A 16 -3.28 4.68 14.02
N PHE A 17 -4.01 4.47 15.10
CA PHE A 17 -5.15 5.31 15.46
C PHE A 17 -4.71 6.51 16.27
N TRP A 18 -5.42 7.65 16.09
CA TRP A 18 -5.19 8.84 16.89
C TRP A 18 -5.64 8.62 18.33
N ALA A 19 -4.78 8.93 19.29
CA ALA A 19 -5.02 8.61 20.70
C ALA A 19 -6.23 9.36 21.32
N MET A 20 -6.61 10.50 20.77
CA MET A 20 -7.69 11.34 21.32
C MET A 20 -9.08 10.89 20.87
N ASP A 21 -9.25 10.44 19.63
CA ASP A 21 -10.54 10.08 19.05
C ASP A 21 -10.56 8.66 18.44
N ASN A 22 -9.49 7.90 18.64
CA ASN A 22 -9.30 6.54 18.12
C ASN A 22 -9.57 6.42 16.61
N SER A 23 -9.30 7.48 15.84
CA SER A 23 -9.56 7.55 14.41
C SER A 23 -8.32 7.31 13.57
N ASP A 24 -8.48 6.58 12.44
CA ASP A 24 -7.50 6.50 11.38
C ASP A 24 -7.75 7.66 10.40
N ILE A 25 -6.79 8.57 10.28
CA ILE A 25 -6.91 9.73 9.39
C ILE A 25 -7.15 9.32 7.92
N ASN A 26 -6.60 8.17 7.49
CA ASN A 26 -6.85 7.67 6.13
C ASN A 26 -8.25 7.02 5.97
N ARG A 27 -9.14 7.26 6.92
CA ARG A 27 -10.56 6.95 6.88
C ARG A 27 -11.44 8.17 7.17
N ARG A 28 -10.85 9.37 7.04
CA ARG A 28 -11.53 10.65 7.34
C ARG A 28 -11.48 11.65 6.18
N PHE A 29 -10.91 11.28 5.03
CA PHE A 29 -10.89 12.15 3.85
C PHE A 29 -12.26 12.17 3.14
N PRO A 30 -12.63 13.35 2.57
CA PRO A 30 -11.85 14.59 2.43
C PRO A 30 -11.73 15.41 3.72
N GLY A 31 -12.36 15.01 4.81
CA GLY A 31 -12.45 15.74 6.07
C GLY A 31 -13.68 16.63 6.14
N ILE A 32 -13.93 17.19 7.33
CA ILE A 32 -15.04 18.10 7.60
C ILE A 32 -14.52 19.23 8.50
N HIS A 33 -14.59 20.49 8.02
CA HIS A 33 -14.30 21.65 8.87
C HIS A 33 -15.37 21.78 9.96
N GLY A 34 -14.92 21.97 11.20
CA GLY A 34 -15.82 21.99 12.36
C GLY A 34 -16.22 20.62 12.92
N GLY A 35 -15.70 19.53 12.34
CA GLY A 35 -15.84 18.17 12.87
C GLY A 35 -14.89 17.87 14.03
N ASP A 36 -14.67 16.58 14.31
CA ASP A 36 -13.67 16.16 15.29
C ASP A 36 -12.24 16.55 14.87
N THR A 37 -11.27 16.39 15.78
CA THR A 37 -9.87 16.80 15.53
C THR A 37 -9.29 16.14 14.29
N THR A 38 -9.57 14.86 14.07
CA THR A 38 -9.03 14.12 12.92
C THR A 38 -9.72 14.54 11.63
N GLN A 39 -11.03 14.83 11.65
CA GLN A 39 -11.75 15.36 10.48
C GLN A 39 -11.27 16.76 10.07
N ASN A 40 -11.04 17.66 11.03
CA ASN A 40 -10.49 19.00 10.75
C ASN A 40 -9.09 18.90 10.13
N ILE A 41 -8.22 18.05 10.68
CA ILE A 41 -6.87 17.87 10.14
C ILE A 41 -6.92 17.26 8.73
N ALA A 42 -7.82 16.31 8.48
CA ALA A 42 -8.00 15.74 7.15
C ALA A 42 -8.47 16.81 6.15
N ALA A 43 -9.41 17.68 6.54
CA ALA A 43 -9.90 18.78 5.71
C ALA A 43 -8.81 19.79 5.39
N ASP A 44 -8.11 20.30 6.41
CA ASP A 44 -7.00 21.24 6.24
C ASP A 44 -5.89 20.70 5.36
N PHE A 45 -5.58 19.39 5.50
CA PHE A 45 -4.60 18.74 4.67
C PHE A 45 -5.09 18.61 3.23
N PHE A 46 -6.33 18.17 3.04
CA PHE A 46 -6.91 17.95 1.71
C PHE A 46 -7.03 19.27 0.93
N ASP A 47 -7.41 20.36 1.60
CA ASP A 47 -7.48 21.70 1.00
C ASP A 47 -6.13 22.18 0.45
N LYS A 48 -5.03 21.75 1.07
CA LYS A 48 -3.66 22.11 0.61
C LYS A 48 -3.19 21.29 -0.59
N ILE A 49 -3.76 20.11 -0.81
CA ILE A 49 -3.31 19.18 -1.85
C ILE A 49 -4.29 18.99 -3.00
N LYS A 50 -5.54 19.38 -2.85
CA LYS A 50 -6.50 19.39 -3.96
C LYS A 50 -6.08 20.37 -5.05
N GLY A 51 -6.42 20.05 -6.30
CA GLY A 51 -6.12 20.91 -7.45
C GLY A 51 -4.73 20.71 -8.08
N TYR A 52 -3.89 19.81 -7.54
CA TYR A 52 -2.68 19.39 -8.24
C TYR A 52 -2.99 18.31 -9.27
N SER A 53 -2.26 18.32 -10.41
CA SER A 53 -2.44 17.34 -11.48
C SER A 53 -2.05 15.92 -11.06
N TYR A 54 -1.02 15.79 -10.23
CA TYR A 54 -0.49 14.51 -9.77
C TYR A 54 -0.34 14.48 -8.26
N GLY A 55 -0.72 13.35 -7.66
CA GLY A 55 -0.60 13.09 -6.24
C GLY A 55 0.13 11.77 -5.97
N ILE A 56 1.14 11.80 -5.11
CA ILE A 56 1.89 10.61 -4.71
C ILE A 56 1.84 10.48 -3.21
N GLN A 57 1.34 9.35 -2.71
CA GLN A 57 1.42 9.02 -1.30
C GLN A 57 2.19 7.73 -1.08
N PHE A 58 3.03 7.70 -0.06
CA PHE A 58 3.61 6.47 0.45
C PHE A 58 2.64 5.83 1.43
N THR A 59 2.47 4.53 1.30
CA THR A 59 1.50 3.79 2.11
C THR A 59 2.03 2.38 2.39
N SER A 60 1.41 1.71 3.34
CA SER A 60 1.76 0.36 3.75
C SER A 60 0.49 -0.42 4.07
N PHE A 61 0.59 -1.73 4.20
CA PHE A 61 -0.48 -2.54 4.73
C PHE A 61 -0.63 -2.30 6.24
N TYR A 62 -1.82 -2.54 6.75
CA TYR A 62 -2.09 -2.42 8.19
C TYR A 62 -1.70 -3.66 8.99
N MET A 63 -1.47 -4.78 8.30
CA MET A 63 -0.94 -6.02 8.89
C MET A 63 0.58 -6.06 8.73
N PRO A 64 1.31 -6.60 9.70
CA PRO A 64 2.72 -6.90 9.55
C PRO A 64 2.96 -7.88 8.39
N GLY A 65 4.05 -7.70 7.67
CA GLY A 65 4.44 -8.59 6.59
C GLY A 65 5.24 -7.89 5.49
N ASP A 66 5.77 -8.72 4.61
CA ASP A 66 6.48 -8.30 3.42
C ASP A 66 5.59 -8.47 2.19
N PHE A 67 5.80 -7.66 1.18
CA PHE A 67 5.01 -7.69 -0.05
C PHE A 67 5.81 -7.21 -1.25
N ILE A 68 5.36 -7.58 -2.45
CA ILE A 68 5.99 -7.10 -3.67
C ILE A 68 5.74 -5.59 -3.82
N PRO A 69 6.79 -4.78 -4.07
CA PRO A 69 6.63 -3.35 -4.33
C PRO A 69 5.71 -3.08 -5.52
N HIS A 70 4.73 -2.19 -5.33
CA HIS A 70 3.75 -1.86 -6.37
C HIS A 70 3.18 -0.46 -6.25
N VAL A 71 2.61 0.04 -7.33
CA VAL A 71 1.75 1.22 -7.32
C VAL A 71 0.30 0.75 -7.25
N ARG A 72 -0.48 1.31 -6.34
CA ARG A 72 -1.91 1.04 -6.25
C ARG A 72 -2.73 2.27 -6.59
N MET A 73 -3.83 2.05 -7.32
CA MET A 73 -4.82 3.05 -7.67
C MET A 73 -6.23 2.50 -7.48
N MET A 74 -7.21 3.39 -7.30
CA MET A 74 -8.63 3.03 -7.29
C MET A 74 -9.21 3.16 -8.70
N GLU A 75 -10.10 2.25 -9.07
CA GLU A 75 -10.88 2.30 -10.31
C GLU A 75 -12.02 3.33 -10.13
N THR A 76 -11.72 4.59 -10.38
CA THR A 76 -12.66 5.73 -10.23
C THR A 76 -13.01 6.39 -11.55
N GLY A 77 -12.44 5.92 -12.67
CA GLY A 77 -12.45 6.60 -13.96
C GLY A 77 -11.32 7.63 -14.13
N HIS A 78 -10.62 7.98 -13.07
CA HIS A 78 -9.49 8.93 -13.07
C HIS A 78 -8.12 8.26 -12.88
N GLN A 79 -8.07 6.93 -12.89
CA GLN A 79 -6.82 6.17 -12.81
C GLN A 79 -6.05 6.19 -14.14
N SER A 80 -4.72 6.17 -14.06
CA SER A 80 -3.85 6.08 -15.24
C SER A 80 -2.74 5.03 -15.03
N PRO A 81 -2.98 3.76 -15.43
CA PRO A 81 -1.99 2.69 -15.32
C PRO A 81 -0.71 2.99 -16.10
N SER A 82 -0.82 3.66 -17.25
CA SER A 82 0.33 4.07 -18.06
C SER A 82 1.25 5.05 -17.32
N LEU A 83 0.69 6.01 -16.59
CA LEU A 83 1.47 6.89 -15.73
C LEU A 83 2.02 6.15 -14.51
N ALA A 84 1.26 5.22 -13.93
CA ALA A 84 1.73 4.39 -12.82
C ALA A 84 2.95 3.55 -13.20
N ASN A 85 3.04 3.07 -14.45
CA ASN A 85 4.21 2.36 -14.96
C ASN A 85 5.49 3.19 -14.96
N LEU A 86 5.39 4.52 -14.98
CA LEU A 86 6.55 5.41 -14.96
C LEU A 86 7.34 5.36 -13.64
N PHE A 87 6.74 4.86 -12.56
CA PHE A 87 7.45 4.64 -11.30
C PHE A 87 8.50 3.52 -11.39
N GLY A 88 8.38 2.61 -12.37
CA GLY A 88 9.32 1.49 -12.57
C GLY A 88 9.30 0.48 -11.43
N LEU A 89 8.17 0.31 -10.76
CA LEU A 89 7.91 -0.79 -9.83
C LEU A 89 7.35 -2.00 -10.60
N PRO A 90 7.52 -3.23 -10.09
CA PRO A 90 7.17 -4.43 -10.86
C PRO A 90 5.67 -4.60 -11.14
N TYR A 91 4.81 -4.02 -10.30
CA TYR A 91 3.36 -4.14 -10.46
C TYR A 91 2.62 -2.81 -10.32
N VAL A 92 1.51 -2.71 -11.04
CA VAL A 92 0.45 -1.72 -10.85
C VAL A 92 -0.81 -2.47 -10.49
N VAL A 93 -1.37 -2.22 -9.31
CA VAL A 93 -2.58 -2.87 -8.82
C VAL A 93 -3.75 -1.89 -8.92
N ILE A 94 -4.77 -2.27 -9.67
CA ILE A 94 -6.02 -1.52 -9.79
C ILE A 94 -7.06 -2.16 -8.87
N ARG A 95 -7.68 -1.35 -8.04
CA ARG A 95 -8.63 -1.82 -7.05
C ARG A 95 -10.01 -1.19 -7.27
N LYS A 96 -11.04 -2.01 -7.33
CA LYS A 96 -12.42 -1.53 -7.25
C LYS A 96 -12.70 -0.96 -5.87
N PRO A 97 -13.16 0.31 -5.78
CA PRO A 97 -13.41 0.93 -4.48
C PRO A 97 -14.53 0.19 -3.75
N LYS A 98 -14.28 -0.15 -2.49
CA LYS A 98 -15.30 -0.64 -1.55
C LYS A 98 -15.84 0.56 -0.76
N PRO A 99 -17.01 0.46 -0.09
CA PRO A 99 -17.56 1.59 0.68
C PRO A 99 -16.57 2.23 1.66
N LEU A 100 -15.74 1.43 2.32
CA LEU A 100 -14.72 1.92 3.25
C LEU A 100 -13.56 2.66 2.55
N ASP A 101 -13.35 2.46 1.27
CA ASP A 101 -12.28 3.11 0.51
C ASP A 101 -12.65 4.55 0.13
N THR A 102 -13.94 4.89 0.09
CA THR A 102 -14.43 6.23 -0.24
C THR A 102 -13.98 7.32 0.74
N THR A 103 -13.49 6.93 1.91
CA THR A 103 -12.96 7.82 2.94
C THR A 103 -11.43 7.88 2.98
N THR A 104 -10.76 7.26 2.00
CA THR A 104 -9.29 7.29 1.89
C THR A 104 -8.80 8.53 1.15
N LEU A 105 -7.56 8.92 1.42
CA LEU A 105 -6.91 10.03 0.71
C LEU A 105 -6.85 9.76 -0.80
N ASN A 106 -6.39 8.58 -1.23
CA ASN A 106 -6.22 8.27 -2.65
C ASN A 106 -7.54 8.38 -3.42
N TYR A 107 -8.63 7.81 -2.88
CA TYR A 107 -9.95 7.88 -3.51
C TYR A 107 -10.42 9.34 -3.66
N ASN A 108 -10.42 10.11 -2.57
CA ASN A 108 -10.88 11.49 -2.61
C ASN A 108 -10.01 12.39 -3.50
N TRP A 109 -8.72 12.10 -3.55
CA TRP A 109 -7.79 12.81 -4.41
C TRP A 109 -8.09 12.56 -5.88
N GLN A 110 -8.35 11.28 -6.27
CA GLN A 110 -8.80 10.96 -7.62
C GLN A 110 -10.15 11.60 -7.94
N MET A 111 -11.12 11.56 -7.02
CA MET A 111 -12.43 12.18 -7.20
C MET A 111 -12.37 13.71 -7.33
N SER A 112 -11.31 14.35 -6.82
CA SER A 112 -11.04 15.79 -7.03
C SER A 112 -10.31 16.10 -8.33
N GLY A 113 -10.11 15.12 -9.22
CA GLY A 113 -9.47 15.30 -10.52
C GLY A 113 -7.94 15.16 -10.51
N THR A 114 -7.33 14.78 -9.38
CA THR A 114 -5.90 14.50 -9.27
C THR A 114 -5.59 13.07 -9.70
N CYS A 115 -4.60 12.87 -10.59
CA CYS A 115 -4.09 11.53 -10.86
C CYS A 115 -3.25 11.07 -9.67
N ALA A 116 -3.85 10.28 -8.77
CA ALA A 116 -3.26 9.93 -7.49
C ALA A 116 -2.74 8.49 -7.45
N PHE A 117 -1.53 8.33 -6.91
CA PHE A 117 -0.81 7.08 -6.82
C PHE A 117 -0.46 6.75 -5.36
N SER A 118 -0.71 5.51 -4.96
CA SER A 118 -0.26 4.99 -3.67
C SER A 118 0.91 4.04 -3.91
N ILE A 119 2.08 4.38 -3.37
CA ILE A 119 3.29 3.58 -3.52
C ILE A 119 3.43 2.69 -2.29
N TYR A 120 3.53 1.39 -2.52
CA TYR A 120 3.79 0.35 -1.54
C TYR A 120 5.19 -0.22 -1.77
N THR A 121 6.03 -0.28 -0.73
CA THR A 121 7.40 -0.76 -0.82
C THR A 121 7.73 -1.76 0.28
N ASN A 122 7.81 -3.00 -0.09
CA ASN A 122 8.39 -4.19 0.52
C ASN A 122 7.90 -4.61 1.92
N CYS A 123 7.88 -3.77 2.95
CA CYS A 123 7.51 -4.20 4.30
C CYS A 123 6.65 -3.16 5.05
N SER A 124 6.01 -3.58 6.15
CA SER A 124 5.06 -2.76 6.89
C SER A 124 5.38 -2.52 8.36
N ASP A 125 6.26 -3.29 8.97
CA ASP A 125 6.41 -3.40 10.43
C ASP A 125 7.76 -2.94 10.98
N TYR A 126 8.76 -2.70 10.12
CA TYR A 126 10.06 -2.16 10.52
C TYR A 126 10.58 -1.13 9.50
N ILE A 127 11.61 -0.38 9.90
CA ILE A 127 12.30 0.55 9.00
C ILE A 127 13.28 -0.25 8.15
N ASP A 128 12.99 -0.28 6.84
CA ASP A 128 13.84 -0.93 5.85
C ASP A 128 14.43 0.10 4.88
N ASP A 129 15.75 0.28 4.96
CA ASP A 129 16.47 1.22 4.11
C ASP A 129 16.39 0.86 2.62
N ALA A 130 16.27 -0.41 2.27
CA ALA A 130 16.13 -0.83 0.88
C ALA A 130 14.78 -0.38 0.32
N SER A 131 13.70 -0.59 1.06
CA SER A 131 12.37 -0.09 0.73
C SER A 131 12.34 1.43 0.62
N ALA A 132 12.98 2.14 1.55
CA ALA A 132 13.06 3.60 1.52
C ALA A 132 13.79 4.11 0.26
N ARG A 133 14.93 3.52 -0.08
CA ARG A 133 15.67 3.86 -1.31
C ARG A 133 14.85 3.53 -2.56
N GLN A 134 14.15 2.40 -2.58
CA GLN A 134 13.29 2.02 -3.69
C GLN A 134 12.12 3.00 -3.87
N ALA A 135 11.50 3.43 -2.77
CA ALA A 135 10.44 4.44 -2.78
C ALA A 135 10.94 5.77 -3.38
N VAL A 136 12.07 6.27 -2.91
CA VAL A 136 12.68 7.51 -3.44
C VAL A 136 13.03 7.34 -4.92
N ALA A 137 13.69 6.23 -5.28
CA ALA A 137 14.07 5.97 -6.67
C ALA A 137 12.85 5.89 -7.60
N SER A 138 11.73 5.32 -7.14
CA SER A 138 10.49 5.23 -7.93
C SER A 138 9.91 6.62 -8.22
N VAL A 139 9.89 7.51 -7.23
CA VAL A 139 9.42 8.90 -7.43
C VAL A 139 10.36 9.67 -8.36
N LEU A 140 11.67 9.54 -8.19
CA LEU A 140 12.64 10.19 -9.08
C LEU A 140 12.50 9.70 -10.52
N ARG A 141 12.26 8.41 -10.74
CA ARG A 141 11.95 7.86 -12.08
C ARG A 141 10.70 8.49 -12.68
N PHE A 142 9.62 8.54 -11.92
CA PHE A 142 8.37 9.16 -12.34
C PHE A 142 8.61 10.62 -12.76
N LEU A 143 9.22 11.43 -11.90
CA LEU A 143 9.49 12.84 -12.17
C LEU A 143 10.40 13.05 -13.39
N THR A 144 11.41 12.19 -13.57
CA THR A 144 12.32 12.24 -14.72
C THR A 144 11.59 11.88 -16.01
N ARG A 145 10.79 10.82 -16.00
CA ARG A 145 10.04 10.35 -17.17
C ARG A 145 8.91 11.31 -17.58
N MET A 146 8.38 12.05 -16.61
CA MET A 146 7.44 13.15 -16.84
C MET A 146 8.11 14.44 -17.32
N GLY A 147 9.45 14.47 -17.43
CA GLY A 147 10.20 15.66 -17.84
C GLY A 147 10.24 16.79 -16.81
N ILE A 148 9.84 16.51 -15.54
CA ILE A 148 9.79 17.52 -14.47
C ILE A 148 11.20 17.82 -13.94
N ILE A 149 12.04 16.78 -13.84
CA ILE A 149 13.44 16.91 -13.41
C ILE A 149 14.38 16.18 -14.38
N LYS A 150 15.66 16.55 -14.36
CA LYS A 150 16.74 15.78 -15.00
C LYS A 150 17.50 15.02 -13.91
N TYR A 151 17.30 13.72 -13.82
CA TYR A 151 17.98 12.89 -12.83
C TYR A 151 18.32 11.53 -13.43
N TYR A 152 19.57 11.13 -13.34
CA TYR A 152 19.98 9.79 -13.79
C TYR A 152 19.60 8.76 -12.73
N ASN A 153 18.79 7.79 -13.11
CA ASN A 153 18.36 6.72 -12.23
C ASN A 153 18.23 5.41 -13.02
N HIS A 154 18.35 4.30 -12.33
CA HIS A 154 18.07 2.97 -12.91
C HIS A 154 16.66 2.92 -13.52
N SER A 155 16.54 2.27 -14.69
CA SER A 155 15.27 2.23 -15.44
C SER A 155 14.11 1.59 -14.67
N GLY A 156 14.38 0.68 -13.73
CA GLY A 156 13.34 -0.07 -13.02
C GLY A 156 12.67 -1.11 -13.90
N PHE A 157 11.46 -1.49 -13.53
CA PHE A 157 10.66 -2.50 -14.20
C PHE A 157 9.67 -1.89 -15.19
N ILE A 158 9.26 -2.67 -16.17
CA ILE A 158 7.99 -2.48 -16.89
C ILE A 158 6.95 -3.19 -16.05
N ALA A 159 5.98 -2.45 -15.51
CA ALA A 159 5.03 -3.00 -14.56
C ALA A 159 4.03 -3.93 -15.22
N HIS A 160 3.75 -5.05 -14.56
CA HIS A 160 2.57 -5.84 -14.86
C HIS A 160 1.35 -5.21 -14.19
N VAL A 161 0.30 -4.94 -14.97
CA VAL A 161 -0.94 -4.35 -14.45
C VAL A 161 -1.85 -5.48 -14.00
N LEU A 162 -2.22 -5.46 -12.72
CA LEU A 162 -3.10 -6.44 -12.07
C LEU A 162 -4.41 -5.78 -11.65
N ASP A 163 -5.52 -6.44 -11.90
CA ASP A 163 -6.75 -6.18 -11.14
C ASP A 163 -6.63 -6.83 -9.75
N GLU A 164 -7.09 -6.17 -8.68
CA GLU A 164 -7.07 -6.75 -7.32
C GLU A 164 -7.81 -8.11 -7.27
N GLY A 165 -8.77 -8.34 -8.14
CA GLY A 165 -9.49 -9.62 -8.27
C GLY A 165 -8.61 -10.79 -8.71
N GLU A 166 -7.44 -10.55 -9.30
CA GLU A 166 -6.45 -11.56 -9.68
C GLU A 166 -5.61 -12.03 -8.47
N LEU A 167 -5.65 -11.27 -7.36
CA LEU A 167 -4.95 -11.63 -6.13
C LEU A 167 -5.83 -12.57 -5.28
N MET A 168 -5.40 -13.80 -5.13
CA MET A 168 -6.11 -14.79 -4.32
C MET A 168 -5.63 -14.76 -2.87
N ALA A 169 -6.55 -14.54 -1.94
CA ALA A 169 -6.27 -14.60 -0.51
C ALA A 169 -6.30 -16.06 -0.03
N VAL A 170 -5.17 -16.58 0.45
CA VAL A 170 -5.10 -17.88 1.12
C VAL A 170 -5.30 -17.67 2.61
N LYS A 171 -6.18 -18.44 3.22
CA LYS A 171 -6.53 -18.35 4.64
C LYS A 171 -6.42 -19.72 5.30
N THR A 172 -5.98 -19.73 6.55
CA THR A 172 -6.11 -20.90 7.42
C THR A 172 -7.39 -20.82 8.23
N ASN A 173 -7.97 -21.98 8.56
CA ASN A 173 -9.08 -22.12 9.49
C ASN A 173 -8.61 -22.56 10.90
N THR A 174 -7.31 -22.68 11.09
CA THR A 174 -6.67 -23.14 12.34
C THR A 174 -5.98 -21.96 13.00
N ALA A 175 -6.22 -21.73 14.29
CA ALA A 175 -5.52 -20.73 15.08
C ALA A 175 -4.16 -21.28 15.54
N GLY A 176 -3.15 -20.41 15.62
CA GLY A 176 -1.79 -20.76 16.04
C GLY A 176 -0.78 -19.72 15.57
N LEU A 177 0.51 -20.04 15.72
CA LEU A 177 1.61 -19.23 15.23
C LEU A 177 1.88 -19.55 13.74
N TYR A 178 1.79 -18.55 12.89
CA TYR A 178 2.09 -18.73 11.46
C TYR A 178 3.59 -18.71 11.22
N ARG A 179 4.12 -19.75 10.59
CA ARG A 179 5.49 -19.83 10.08
C ARG A 179 5.48 -19.77 8.57
N ARG A 180 6.05 -18.70 8.01
CA ARG A 180 6.19 -18.51 6.57
C ARG A 180 7.25 -19.45 6.00
N LEU A 181 6.96 -20.12 4.88
CA LEU A 181 7.89 -20.97 4.13
C LEU A 181 8.24 -20.41 2.75
N LYS A 182 7.44 -19.47 2.24
CA LYS A 182 7.65 -18.79 0.95
C LYS A 182 7.67 -17.29 1.16
N SER A 183 8.53 -16.60 0.45
CA SER A 183 8.68 -15.13 0.48
C SER A 183 7.94 -14.45 -0.67
N PRO A 184 7.62 -13.15 -0.58
CA PRO A 184 7.12 -12.39 -1.71
C PRO A 184 8.04 -12.53 -2.94
N SER A 185 7.46 -12.69 -4.11
CA SER A 185 8.07 -13.01 -5.40
C SER A 185 8.47 -14.49 -5.59
N ASP A 186 8.39 -15.35 -4.58
CA ASP A 186 8.63 -16.78 -4.78
C ASP A 186 7.55 -17.38 -5.68
N PRO A 187 7.92 -18.19 -6.68
CA PRO A 187 6.96 -18.95 -7.47
C PRO A 187 6.35 -20.06 -6.63
N VAL A 188 5.08 -20.33 -6.86
CA VAL A 188 4.34 -21.42 -6.23
C VAL A 188 3.48 -22.14 -7.25
N TYR A 189 3.33 -23.44 -7.03
CA TYR A 189 2.42 -24.29 -7.79
C TYR A 189 1.26 -24.74 -6.91
N ARG A 190 0.18 -25.14 -7.55
CA ARG A 190 -0.96 -25.70 -6.83
C ARG A 190 -0.53 -26.93 -6.02
N GLY A 191 -0.79 -26.90 -4.72
CA GLY A 191 -0.38 -27.94 -3.79
C GLY A 191 0.91 -27.67 -3.02
N ASP A 192 1.67 -26.63 -3.38
CA ASP A 192 2.87 -26.24 -2.62
C ASP A 192 2.50 -25.77 -1.21
N ILE A 193 3.30 -26.18 -0.23
CA ILE A 193 3.19 -25.68 1.14
C ILE A 193 3.83 -24.29 1.20
N ILE A 194 3.03 -23.27 1.47
CA ILE A 194 3.47 -21.87 1.53
C ILE A 194 3.71 -21.37 2.96
N GLY A 195 3.17 -22.11 3.95
CA GLY A 195 3.35 -21.80 5.35
C GLY A 195 2.80 -22.90 6.25
N GLU A 196 3.03 -22.77 7.53
CA GLU A 196 2.59 -23.71 8.55
C GLU A 196 1.99 -22.96 9.73
N VAL A 197 1.03 -23.60 10.39
CA VAL A 197 0.46 -23.15 11.66
C VAL A 197 0.97 -24.06 12.76
N ILE A 198 1.59 -23.46 13.76
CA ILE A 198 2.25 -24.15 14.88
C ILE A 198 1.42 -23.93 16.14
N ASP A 199 1.21 -24.99 16.90
CA ASP A 199 0.64 -24.89 18.24
C ASP A 199 1.59 -24.10 19.14
N PRO A 200 1.12 -23.01 19.79
CA PRO A 200 1.97 -22.17 20.63
C PRO A 200 2.41 -22.84 21.94
N TYR A 201 1.78 -23.91 22.38
CA TYR A 201 2.06 -24.62 23.63
C TYR A 201 2.94 -25.83 23.39
N GLU A 202 2.63 -26.65 22.38
CA GLU A 202 3.36 -27.89 22.12
C GLU A 202 4.49 -27.70 21.10
N GLY A 203 4.46 -26.61 20.30
CA GLY A 203 5.47 -26.34 19.26
C GLY A 203 5.34 -27.23 18.03
N GLU A 204 4.27 -28.01 17.92
CA GLU A 204 4.02 -28.91 16.81
C GLU A 204 3.28 -28.21 15.67
N VAL A 205 3.52 -28.68 14.43
CA VAL A 205 2.78 -28.22 13.24
C VAL A 205 1.40 -28.84 13.26
N ILE A 206 0.37 -28.01 13.41
CA ILE A 206 -1.04 -28.44 13.46
C ILE A 206 -1.80 -28.21 12.16
N ASN A 207 -1.26 -27.40 11.23
CA ASN A 207 -1.84 -27.20 9.91
C ASN A 207 -0.78 -26.76 8.91
N GLN A 208 -0.95 -27.13 7.66
CA GLN A 208 -0.15 -26.65 6.52
C GLN A 208 -1.03 -25.75 5.64
N VAL A 209 -0.49 -24.59 5.29
CA VAL A 209 -1.13 -23.65 4.38
C VAL A 209 -0.66 -23.97 2.97
N ILE A 210 -1.59 -24.40 2.13
CA ILE A 210 -1.30 -24.93 0.79
C ILE A 210 -1.74 -23.92 -0.26
N SER A 211 -0.94 -23.73 -1.31
CA SER A 211 -1.31 -22.90 -2.45
C SER A 211 -2.45 -23.55 -3.24
N PRO A 212 -3.58 -22.85 -3.45
CA PRO A 212 -4.70 -23.36 -4.23
C PRO A 212 -4.48 -23.23 -5.75
N THR A 213 -3.46 -22.50 -6.17
CA THR A 213 -3.18 -22.18 -7.58
C THR A 213 -1.68 -22.09 -7.85
N GLU A 214 -1.30 -22.00 -9.12
CA GLU A 214 0.02 -21.56 -9.52
C GLU A 214 0.07 -20.03 -9.57
N GLY A 215 1.26 -19.47 -9.35
CA GLY A 215 1.49 -18.02 -9.37
C GLY A 215 2.72 -17.61 -8.59
N ILE A 216 2.66 -16.44 -7.98
CA ILE A 216 3.70 -15.91 -7.09
C ILE A 216 3.11 -15.45 -5.77
N ILE A 217 3.89 -15.55 -4.72
CA ILE A 217 3.51 -14.95 -3.42
C ILE A 217 3.58 -13.43 -3.55
N PHE A 218 2.46 -12.74 -3.31
CA PHE A 218 2.38 -11.29 -3.41
C PHE A 218 2.55 -10.59 -2.05
N PHE A 219 2.00 -11.20 -0.98
CA PHE A 219 2.04 -10.68 0.40
C PHE A 219 2.28 -11.81 1.39
#